data_919ac7841532ff8c4450d35f53ec52af
#
_entry.id   919ac7841532ff8c4450d35f53ec52af
#
_cell.length_a   1.000
_cell.length_b   1.000
_cell.length_c   1.000
_cell.angle_alpha   90.00
_cell.angle_beta   90.00
_cell.angle_gamma   90.00
#
_symmetry.space_group_name_H-M   'P 1'
#
loop_
_entity.id
_entity.type
_entity.pdbx_description
1 polymer ?
#
loop_
_entity_poly.entity_id
_entity_poly.type
_entity_poly.pdbx_seq_one_letter_code
_entity_poly.pdbx_strand_id
1 'polypeptide(L)'
;EDSRDLANVSPPEGILERVEFVELMADIQILEGAAKIRVFRNDDVEKRLGEAYFNIFEKHAVSAAEFKRSHTWWWEHPVAMKEVLLEITEKISQIERAQKE
;
A
#
# COMPACT_ATOMS: atom_id res chain seq x y z
N GLU A 1 3.88 -0.18 -30.09
CA GLU A 1 3.91 0.67 -28.93
C GLU A 1 2.66 0.51 -28.08
N ASP A 2 2.83 0.36 -26.79
CA ASP A 2 1.72 0.07 -25.88
C ASP A 2 1.36 1.33 -25.10
N SER A 3 0.34 2.03 -25.57
CA SER A 3 -0.10 3.27 -24.93
C SER A 3 -0.78 3.03 -23.57
N ARG A 4 -0.99 1.77 -23.19
CA ARG A 4 -1.66 1.48 -21.94
C ARG A 4 -0.73 1.55 -20.73
N ASP A 5 0.60 1.53 -20.96
CA ASP A 5 1.55 1.59 -19.86
C ASP A 5 2.20 2.95 -19.79
N LEU A 6 1.41 3.92 -19.38
CA LEU A 6 1.87 5.29 -19.22
C LEU A 6 1.82 5.68 -17.75
N ALA A 7 2.56 6.74 -17.42
CA ALA A 7 2.59 7.21 -16.05
C ALA A 7 1.20 7.66 -15.56
N ASN A 8 0.33 8.09 -16.46
CA ASN A 8 -0.98 8.61 -16.11
C ASN A 8 -2.11 7.69 -16.51
N VAL A 9 -1.97 6.41 -16.19
CA VAL A 9 -3.05 5.46 -16.46
C VAL A 9 -4.19 5.67 -15.46
N SER A 10 -5.40 5.34 -15.91
CA SER A 10 -6.58 5.39 -15.05
C SER A 10 -7.09 3.95 -14.88
N PRO A 11 -7.16 3.46 -13.64
CA PRO A 11 -7.63 2.09 -13.44
C PRO A 11 -9.12 1.96 -13.72
N PRO A 12 -9.55 0.76 -14.11
CA PRO A 12 -10.98 0.51 -14.31
C PRO A 12 -11.71 0.41 -12.99
N GLU A 13 -13.03 0.36 -13.10
CA GLU A 13 -13.86 0.18 -11.91
C GLU A 13 -13.49 -1.12 -11.21
N GLY A 14 -13.48 -1.09 -9.89
CA GLY A 14 -13.10 -2.24 -9.08
C GLY A 14 -11.62 -2.28 -8.71
N ILE A 15 -10.83 -1.38 -9.26
CA ILE A 15 -9.41 -1.23 -8.96
C ILE A 15 -9.22 0.11 -8.23
N LEU A 16 -8.41 0.12 -7.20
CA LEU A 16 -8.18 1.33 -6.42
C LEU A 16 -7.55 2.42 -7.27
N GLU A 17 -8.02 3.64 -7.09
CA GLU A 17 -7.41 4.80 -7.74
C GLU A 17 -6.01 5.01 -7.19
N ARG A 18 -5.19 5.74 -7.94
CA ARG A 18 -3.79 5.94 -7.59
C ARG A 18 -3.61 6.50 -6.18
N VAL A 19 -4.37 7.54 -5.83
CA VAL A 19 -4.23 8.16 -4.52
C VAL A 19 -4.57 7.17 -3.41
N GLU A 20 -5.67 6.45 -3.57
CA GLU A 20 -6.09 5.47 -2.58
C GLU A 20 -5.08 4.34 -2.45
N PHE A 21 -4.55 3.88 -3.59
CA PHE A 21 -3.58 2.79 -3.58
C PHE A 21 -2.29 3.23 -2.89
N VAL A 22 -1.82 4.46 -3.17
CA VAL A 22 -0.62 4.98 -2.54
C VAL A 22 -0.79 5.06 -1.03
N GLU A 23 -1.93 5.59 -0.57
CA GLU A 23 -2.15 5.73 0.87
C GLU A 23 -2.23 4.39 1.57
N LEU A 24 -2.92 3.44 0.96
CA LEU A 24 -3.03 2.10 1.52
C LEU A 24 -1.67 1.42 1.57
N MET A 25 -0.91 1.48 0.49
CA MET A 25 0.40 0.86 0.44
C MET A 25 1.37 1.48 1.43
N ALA A 26 1.28 2.79 1.64
CA ALA A 26 2.13 3.45 2.63
C ALA A 26 1.87 2.90 4.03
N ASP A 27 0.60 2.77 4.40
CA ASP A 27 0.25 2.22 5.70
C ASP A 27 0.75 0.77 5.85
N ILE A 28 0.59 -0.02 4.80
CA ILE A 28 1.04 -1.41 4.83
C ILE A 28 2.56 -1.48 4.98
N GLN A 29 3.30 -0.66 4.24
CA GLN A 29 4.75 -0.70 4.33
C GLN A 29 5.27 -0.22 5.68
N ILE A 30 4.60 0.75 6.26
CA ILE A 30 4.97 1.21 7.61
C ILE A 30 4.74 0.07 8.61
N LEU A 31 3.62 -0.63 8.50
CA LEU A 31 3.33 -1.75 9.38
C LEU A 31 4.37 -2.85 9.22
N GLU A 32 4.71 -3.19 7.98
CA GLU A 32 5.68 -4.26 7.72
C GLU A 32 7.07 -3.86 8.19
N GLY A 33 7.43 -2.60 8.03
CA GLY A 33 8.71 -2.11 8.52
C GLY A 33 8.80 -2.19 10.04
N ALA A 34 7.72 -1.82 10.72
CA ALA A 34 7.69 -1.90 12.18
C ALA A 34 7.79 -3.36 12.64
N ALA A 35 7.12 -4.26 11.94
CA ALA A 35 7.17 -5.68 12.30
C ALA A 35 8.57 -6.26 12.10
N LYS A 36 9.30 -5.78 11.10
CA LYS A 36 10.67 -6.26 10.88
C LYS A 36 11.63 -5.76 11.93
N ILE A 37 11.44 -4.53 12.38
CA ILE A 37 12.35 -3.93 13.36
C ILE A 37 12.15 -4.55 14.73
N ARG A 38 10.90 -4.83 15.10
CA ARG A 38 10.61 -5.39 16.39
C ARG A 38 10.83 -6.89 16.36
N VAL A 39 11.62 -7.36 17.32
CA VAL A 39 11.84 -8.80 17.46
C VAL A 39 10.69 -9.33 18.30
N PHE A 40 9.71 -9.88 17.64
CA PHE A 40 8.62 -10.54 18.34
C PHE A 40 9.07 -11.93 18.75
N ARG A 41 8.83 -12.25 20.00
CA ARG A 41 9.36 -13.49 20.55
C ARG A 41 8.28 -14.48 20.93
N ASN A 42 7.05 -14.17 20.62
CA ASN A 42 5.96 -15.07 20.96
C ASN A 42 5.08 -15.29 19.76
N ASP A 43 4.16 -16.20 19.90
CA ASP A 43 3.30 -16.63 18.80
C ASP A 43 2.23 -15.60 18.47
N ASP A 44 2.16 -14.51 19.23
CA ASP A 44 1.14 -13.49 19.01
C ASP A 44 1.44 -12.59 17.82
N VAL A 45 2.65 -12.71 17.25
CA VAL A 45 3.06 -11.82 16.15
C VAL A 45 2.11 -11.94 14.98
N GLU A 46 1.85 -13.17 14.55
CA GLU A 46 0.99 -13.37 13.38
C GLU A 46 -0.42 -12.87 13.65
N LYS A 47 -0.91 -13.08 14.86
CA LYS A 47 -2.24 -12.62 15.22
C LYS A 47 -2.29 -11.10 15.21
N ARG A 48 -1.31 -10.45 15.82
CA ARG A 48 -1.26 -8.99 15.87
C ARG A 48 -1.11 -8.38 14.49
N LEU A 49 -0.29 -9.01 13.66
CA LEU A 49 -0.09 -8.54 12.30
C LEU A 49 -1.39 -8.65 11.51
N GLY A 50 -2.09 -9.78 11.66
CA GLY A 50 -3.36 -9.96 10.98
C GLY A 50 -4.40 -8.94 11.39
N GLU A 51 -4.45 -8.63 12.69
CA GLU A 51 -5.38 -7.61 13.18
C GLU A 51 -5.02 -6.24 12.65
N ALA A 52 -3.71 -5.94 12.56
CA ALA A 52 -3.27 -4.66 12.05
C ALA A 52 -3.62 -4.51 10.56
N TYR A 53 -3.44 -5.57 9.78
CA TYR A 53 -3.86 -5.55 8.38
C TYR A 53 -5.36 -5.33 8.27
N PHE A 54 -6.13 -6.04 9.07
CA PHE A 54 -7.59 -5.88 9.06
C PHE A 54 -7.96 -4.43 9.34
N ASN A 55 -7.32 -3.82 10.34
CA ASN A 55 -7.61 -2.45 10.70
C ASN A 55 -7.25 -1.47 9.58
N ILE A 56 -6.14 -1.74 8.88
CA ILE A 56 -5.75 -0.89 7.76
C ILE A 56 -6.80 -0.99 6.64
N PHE A 57 -7.24 -2.20 6.31
CA PHE A 57 -8.24 -2.36 5.27
C PHE A 57 -9.56 -1.70 5.67
N GLU A 58 -9.94 -1.81 6.94
CA GLU A 58 -11.15 -1.14 7.40
C GLU A 58 -11.02 0.38 7.33
N LYS A 59 -9.87 0.89 7.72
CA LYS A 59 -9.62 2.34 7.68
C LYS A 59 -9.81 2.88 6.27
N HIS A 60 -9.37 2.13 5.28
CA HIS A 60 -9.44 2.58 3.90
C HIS A 60 -10.70 2.10 3.18
N ALA A 61 -11.56 1.36 3.88
CA ALA A 61 -12.80 0.80 3.31
C ALA A 61 -12.51 -0.06 2.09
N VAL A 62 -11.48 -0.90 2.19
CA VAL A 62 -11.00 -1.76 1.10
C VAL A 62 -11.05 -3.20 1.56
N SER A 63 -11.57 -4.10 0.70
CA SER A 63 -11.53 -5.52 1.00
C SER A 63 -10.19 -6.11 0.57
N ALA A 64 -9.84 -7.26 1.14
CA ALA A 64 -8.61 -7.94 0.76
C ALA A 64 -8.62 -8.33 -0.72
N ALA A 65 -9.79 -8.73 -1.23
CA ALA A 65 -9.90 -9.09 -2.65
C ALA A 65 -9.68 -7.88 -3.54
N GLU A 66 -10.24 -6.74 -3.15
CA GLU A 66 -10.05 -5.51 -3.90
C GLU A 66 -8.59 -5.07 -3.91
N PHE A 67 -7.93 -5.20 -2.77
CA PHE A 67 -6.51 -4.88 -2.68
C PHE A 67 -5.68 -5.80 -3.60
N LYS A 68 -5.98 -7.10 -3.59
CA LYS A 68 -5.24 -8.04 -4.42
C LYS A 68 -5.37 -7.71 -5.90
N ARG A 69 -6.61 -7.41 -6.33
CA ARG A 69 -6.84 -7.04 -7.72
C ARG A 69 -6.09 -5.77 -8.09
N SER A 70 -6.12 -4.79 -7.20
CA SER A 70 -5.47 -3.51 -7.43
C SER A 70 -3.96 -3.66 -7.48
N HIS A 71 -3.41 -4.43 -6.56
CA HIS A 71 -1.97 -4.68 -6.52
C HIS A 71 -1.51 -5.31 -7.83
N THR A 72 -2.23 -6.33 -8.29
CA THR A 72 -1.90 -6.99 -9.55
C THR A 72 -2.00 -6.02 -10.71
N TRP A 73 -3.09 -5.26 -10.76
CA TRP A 73 -3.30 -4.34 -11.88
C TRP A 73 -2.20 -3.29 -11.96
N TRP A 74 -1.85 -2.67 -10.83
CA TRP A 74 -0.82 -1.63 -10.83
C TRP A 74 0.54 -2.20 -11.19
N TRP A 75 0.85 -3.42 -10.73
CA TRP A 75 2.12 -4.04 -11.09
C TRP A 75 2.19 -4.46 -12.55
N GLU A 76 1.07 -4.58 -13.22
CA GLU A 76 1.05 -4.86 -14.66
C GLU A 76 1.31 -3.61 -15.48
N HIS A 77 1.47 -2.47 -14.84
CA HIS A 77 1.74 -1.21 -15.52
C HIS A 77 3.05 -0.63 -14.96
N PRO A 78 4.20 -1.14 -15.38
CA PRO A 78 5.47 -0.79 -14.73
C PRO A 78 5.82 0.70 -14.78
N VAL A 79 5.48 1.40 -15.85
CA VAL A 79 5.76 2.84 -15.91
C VAL A 79 4.95 3.58 -14.85
N ALA A 80 3.65 3.30 -14.78
CA ALA A 80 2.79 3.93 -13.79
C ALA A 80 3.19 3.49 -12.38
N MET A 81 3.52 2.22 -12.21
CA MET A 81 3.88 1.71 -10.89
C MET A 81 5.18 2.34 -10.36
N LYS A 82 6.10 2.65 -11.25
CA LYS A 82 7.32 3.34 -10.84
C LYS A 82 6.97 4.67 -10.18
N GLU A 83 6.04 5.42 -10.78
CA GLU A 83 5.61 6.68 -10.19
C GLU A 83 4.88 6.45 -8.88
N VAL A 84 4.06 5.40 -8.82
CA VAL A 84 3.34 5.05 -7.60
C VAL A 84 4.33 4.74 -6.47
N LEU A 85 5.39 3.99 -6.77
CA LEU A 85 6.39 3.66 -5.76
C LEU A 85 7.07 4.91 -5.22
N LEU A 86 7.36 5.88 -6.08
CA LEU A 86 7.95 7.13 -5.64
C LEU A 86 6.97 7.89 -4.73
N GLU A 87 5.69 7.88 -5.08
CA GLU A 87 4.69 8.55 -4.26
C GLU A 87 4.50 7.85 -2.92
N ILE A 88 4.58 6.53 -2.90
CA ILE A 88 4.50 5.78 -1.64
C ILE A 88 5.66 6.19 -0.73
N THR A 89 6.87 6.24 -1.27
CA THR A 89 8.04 6.64 -0.51
C THR A 89 7.87 8.05 0.05
N GLU A 90 7.38 8.96 -0.75
CA GLU A 90 7.15 10.34 -0.30
C GLU A 90 6.09 10.38 0.80
N LYS A 91 5.02 9.61 0.63
CA LYS A 91 3.95 9.57 1.62
C LYS A 91 4.46 9.06 2.96
N ILE A 92 5.28 8.00 2.93
CA ILE A 92 5.86 7.46 4.15
C ILE A 92 6.73 8.51 4.83
N SER A 93 7.54 9.23 4.05
CA SER A 93 8.37 10.29 4.61
C SER A 93 7.53 11.37 5.28
N GLN A 94 6.41 11.75 4.68
CA GLN A 94 5.53 12.75 5.25
C GLN A 94 4.95 12.28 6.58
N ILE A 95 4.51 11.01 6.62
CA ILE A 95 3.94 10.44 7.84
C ILE A 95 4.99 10.42 8.95
N GLU A 96 6.20 10.00 8.63
CA GLU A 96 7.26 9.92 9.62
C GLU A 96 7.65 11.29 10.15
N ARG A 97 7.69 12.29 9.28
CA ARG A 97 7.99 13.65 9.73
C ARG A 97 6.92 14.18 10.66
N ALA A 98 5.67 13.89 10.36
CA ALA A 98 4.57 14.33 11.21
C ALA A 98 4.63 13.70 12.59
N GLN A 99 5.08 12.47 12.67
CA GLN A 99 5.17 11.78 13.94
C GLN A 99 6.30 12.28 14.82
N LYS A 100 7.32 12.89 14.22
CA LYS A 100 8.46 13.41 14.98
C LYS A 100 8.17 14.76 15.62
N GLU A 101 7.11 15.41 15.20
CA GLU A 101 6.70 16.68 15.79
C GLU A 101 5.60 16.46 16.82
#